data_60590976aaf2d5a3c9be8d75a4069d1c
#
_entry.id   60590976aaf2d5a3c9be8d75a4069d1c
#
_cell.length_a   1.000
_cell.length_b   1.000
_cell.length_c   1.000
_cell.angle_alpha   90.00
_cell.angle_beta   90.00
_cell.angle_gamma   90.00
#
_symmetry.space_group_name_H-M   'P 1'
#
loop_
_entity.id
_entity.type
_entity.pdbx_description
1 polymer ?
#
loop_
_entity_poly.entity_id
_entity_poly.type
_entity_poly.pdbx_seq_one_letter_code
_entity_poly.pdbx_strand_id
1 'polypeptide(L)'
;MFKPDELANWYLRLNGFLTIPNFVLHPDRAGSQRTDADVIGLRFPFRKEFPRRKVDDDHLKFSPSKPSLYFAEVKSRQIGLNEPWQNPNKENINKALLAIGIFESEKRVQDAADALYNSGIYDGELYYCSLLFIGNVDEGNIPPQYDGVPRIFWGHIIKFAHCRFRKFVNIKSDNQQWDDAGKKLYSLTADHHNLQEYETEVRRAFGLPPTA
;
A
#
# COMPACT_ATOMS: atom_id res chain seq x y z
N MET A 1 -7.71 -16.51 -9.82
CA MET A 1 -8.24 -15.19 -9.39
C MET A 1 -7.21 -14.60 -8.46
N PHE A 2 -6.74 -13.39 -8.72
CA PHE A 2 -5.82 -12.66 -7.85
C PHE A 2 -6.58 -12.04 -6.67
N LYS A 3 -5.83 -11.66 -5.62
CA LYS A 3 -6.40 -10.96 -4.45
C LYS A 3 -6.27 -9.44 -4.60
N PRO A 4 -7.13 -8.64 -3.94
CA PRO A 4 -6.99 -7.19 -3.88
C PRO A 4 -5.61 -6.73 -3.37
N ASP A 5 -5.02 -7.45 -2.41
CA ASP A 5 -3.72 -7.15 -1.82
C ASP A 5 -2.59 -7.17 -2.87
N GLU A 6 -2.69 -8.05 -3.88
CA GLU A 6 -1.72 -8.11 -4.97
C GLU A 6 -1.80 -6.87 -5.87
N LEU A 7 -3.02 -6.32 -6.09
CA LEU A 7 -3.17 -5.06 -6.82
C LEU A 7 -2.65 -3.87 -6.01
N ALA A 8 -2.93 -3.83 -4.70
CA ALA A 8 -2.39 -2.81 -3.80
C ALA A 8 -0.86 -2.86 -3.74
N ASN A 9 -0.29 -4.07 -3.67
CA ASN A 9 1.15 -4.29 -3.74
C ASN A 9 1.73 -3.71 -5.05
N TRP A 10 1.11 -3.96 -6.20
CA TRP A 10 1.54 -3.40 -7.48
C TRP A 10 1.41 -1.88 -7.54
N TYR A 11 0.37 -1.32 -6.96
CA TYR A 11 0.22 0.13 -6.86
C TYR A 11 1.39 0.78 -6.10
N LEU A 12 1.75 0.22 -4.95
CA LEU A 12 2.91 0.70 -4.19
C LEU A 12 4.22 0.52 -4.97
N ARG A 13 4.45 -0.63 -5.59
CA ARG A 13 5.64 -0.88 -6.44
C ARG A 13 5.73 0.09 -7.61
N LEU A 14 4.63 0.40 -8.29
CA LEU A 14 4.60 1.40 -9.37
C LEU A 14 4.92 2.81 -8.85
N ASN A 15 4.70 3.08 -7.57
CA ASN A 15 5.11 4.30 -6.87
C ASN A 15 6.52 4.20 -6.25
N GLY A 16 7.23 3.11 -6.50
CA GLY A 16 8.64 2.89 -6.15
C GLY A 16 8.89 2.48 -4.73
N PHE A 17 7.91 1.88 -4.09
CA PHE A 17 8.13 1.21 -2.83
C PHE A 17 8.82 -0.15 -3.01
N LEU A 18 9.69 -0.48 -2.08
CA LEU A 18 10.05 -1.84 -1.76
C LEU A 18 8.94 -2.41 -0.88
N THR A 19 8.30 -3.49 -1.29
CA THR A 19 7.09 -3.98 -0.63
C THR A 19 7.26 -5.38 -0.05
N ILE A 20 6.58 -5.63 1.07
CA ILE A 20 6.41 -6.94 1.70
C ILE A 20 4.91 -7.18 1.83
N PRO A 21 4.30 -8.03 1.00
CA PRO A 21 2.90 -8.41 1.13
C PRO A 21 2.71 -9.45 2.25
N ASN A 22 1.53 -9.46 2.87
CA ASN A 22 1.12 -10.40 3.92
C ASN A 22 2.16 -10.51 5.06
N PHE A 23 2.53 -9.38 5.64
CA PHE A 23 3.48 -9.36 6.74
C PHE A 23 2.84 -9.85 8.03
N VAL A 24 3.08 -11.12 8.35
CA VAL A 24 2.48 -11.80 9.50
C VAL A 24 3.19 -11.44 10.79
N LEU A 25 2.43 -11.00 11.80
CA LEU A 25 2.92 -10.87 13.18
C LEU A 25 2.66 -12.15 13.95
N HIS A 26 3.73 -12.76 14.39
CA HIS A 26 3.67 -13.98 15.20
C HIS A 26 3.34 -13.65 16.66
N PRO A 27 2.63 -14.53 17.38
CA PRO A 27 2.42 -14.41 18.82
C PRO A 27 3.73 -14.66 19.56
N ASP A 28 3.83 -14.10 20.77
CA ASP A 28 5.01 -14.30 21.64
C ASP A 28 5.12 -15.74 22.21
N ARG A 29 4.04 -16.52 22.07
CA ARG A 29 3.95 -17.92 22.50
C ARG A 29 3.29 -18.74 21.41
N ALA A 30 3.43 -20.07 21.48
CA ALA A 30 2.74 -20.97 20.55
C ALA A 30 1.24 -20.67 20.52
N GLY A 31 0.67 -20.49 19.32
CA GLY A 31 -0.72 -20.11 19.11
C GLY A 31 -1.01 -19.73 17.65
N SER A 32 -2.24 -19.27 17.42
CA SER A 32 -2.65 -18.74 16.11
C SER A 32 -1.94 -17.41 15.78
N GLN A 33 -1.85 -17.09 14.50
CA GLN A 33 -1.41 -15.79 14.00
C GLN A 33 -2.10 -14.65 14.77
N ARG A 34 -1.32 -13.64 15.11
CA ARG A 34 -1.81 -12.49 15.87
C ARG A 34 -2.60 -11.52 14.99
N THR A 35 -2.00 -11.12 13.90
CA THR A 35 -2.55 -10.32 12.80
C THR A 35 -1.54 -10.28 11.66
N ASP A 36 -1.91 -9.70 10.54
CA ASP A 36 -1.04 -9.40 9.41
C ASP A 36 -1.27 -7.97 8.92
N ALA A 37 -0.25 -7.38 8.32
CA ALA A 37 -0.39 -6.20 7.48
C ALA A 37 -0.50 -6.67 6.02
N ASP A 38 -1.54 -6.23 5.31
CA ASP A 38 -1.79 -6.66 3.95
C ASP A 38 -0.61 -6.33 3.03
N VAL A 39 -0.07 -5.10 3.11
CA VAL A 39 1.17 -4.71 2.44
C VAL A 39 1.94 -3.69 3.29
N ILE A 40 3.23 -3.97 3.53
CA ILE A 40 4.17 -2.97 4.02
C ILE A 40 5.00 -2.45 2.85
N GLY A 41 5.15 -1.13 2.75
CA GLY A 41 5.96 -0.49 1.73
C GLY A 41 6.96 0.50 2.30
N LEU A 42 8.23 0.40 1.91
CA LEU A 42 9.28 1.36 2.22
C LEU A 42 9.74 2.06 0.95
N ARG A 43 9.73 3.38 0.93
CA ARG A 43 10.18 4.20 -0.20
C ARG A 43 11.26 5.18 0.24
N PHE A 44 12.37 5.21 -0.50
CA PHE A 44 13.45 6.18 -0.27
C PHE A 44 13.15 7.53 -0.94
N PRO A 45 13.57 8.66 -0.34
CA PRO A 45 13.18 10.00 -0.80
C PRO A 45 13.78 10.38 -2.16
N PHE A 46 14.99 9.93 -2.44
CA PHE A 46 15.74 10.35 -3.64
C PHE A 46 15.54 9.43 -4.84
N ARG A 47 14.53 8.55 -4.79
CA ARG A 47 14.21 7.66 -5.90
C ARG A 47 13.82 8.46 -7.14
N LYS A 48 14.46 8.14 -8.27
CA LYS A 48 14.13 8.66 -9.60
C LYS A 48 14.10 7.48 -10.57
N GLU A 49 12.93 7.15 -11.09
CA GLU A 49 12.81 6.15 -12.15
C GLU A 49 13.22 6.77 -13.51
N PHE A 50 12.86 8.04 -13.70
CA PHE A 50 13.24 8.82 -14.87
C PHE A 50 13.73 10.20 -14.45
N PRO A 51 14.95 10.62 -14.85
CA PRO A 51 15.57 11.86 -14.36
C PRO A 51 14.76 13.14 -14.62
N ARG A 52 13.90 13.15 -15.63
CA ARG A 52 13.17 14.34 -16.07
C ARG A 52 11.64 14.24 -16.03
N ARG A 53 11.08 13.17 -15.47
CA ARG A 53 9.63 12.98 -15.47
C ARG A 53 9.16 12.51 -14.11
N LYS A 54 8.21 13.26 -13.52
CA LYS A 54 7.46 12.78 -12.37
C LYS A 54 6.54 11.64 -12.84
N VAL A 55 6.61 10.54 -12.15
CA VAL A 55 5.86 9.32 -12.48
C VAL A 55 5.12 8.73 -11.26
N ASP A 56 5.32 9.33 -10.10
CA ASP A 56 4.68 8.94 -8.86
C ASP A 56 3.25 9.52 -8.77
N ASP A 57 2.43 8.89 -7.98
CA ASP A 57 1.05 9.31 -7.74
C ASP A 57 1.00 10.45 -6.72
N ASP A 58 0.29 11.52 -7.04
CA ASP A 58 0.13 12.68 -6.18
C ASP A 58 -0.81 12.45 -4.98
N HIS A 59 -1.59 11.35 -5.00
CA HIS A 59 -2.44 10.97 -3.87
C HIS A 59 -1.66 10.37 -2.69
N LEU A 60 -0.43 9.89 -2.96
CA LEU A 60 0.47 9.45 -1.90
C LEU A 60 1.36 10.60 -1.43
N LYS A 61 1.41 10.79 -0.12
CA LYS A 61 2.31 11.77 0.50
C LYS A 61 3.67 11.12 0.72
N PHE A 62 4.72 11.72 0.18
CA PHE A 62 6.10 11.27 0.40
C PHE A 62 6.90 12.36 1.09
N SER A 63 7.72 11.98 2.04
CA SER A 63 8.74 12.91 2.54
C SER A 63 9.78 13.16 1.44
N PRO A 64 10.15 14.42 1.17
CA PRO A 64 11.19 14.75 0.18
C PRO A 64 12.60 14.45 0.67
N SER A 65 12.81 14.28 1.98
CA SER A 65 14.13 14.21 2.60
C SER A 65 14.41 12.94 3.39
N LYS A 66 13.39 12.15 3.73
CA LYS A 66 13.52 10.95 4.56
C LYS A 66 12.70 9.78 4.01
N PRO A 67 13.08 8.54 4.30
CA PRO A 67 12.32 7.38 3.87
C PRO A 67 10.88 7.40 4.41
N SER A 68 9.95 6.90 3.59
CA SER A 68 8.53 6.81 3.92
C SER A 68 8.12 5.34 4.03
N LEU A 69 7.62 4.94 5.20
CA LEU A 69 7.09 3.61 5.49
C LEU A 69 5.56 3.67 5.52
N TYR A 70 4.92 2.78 4.79
CA TYR A 70 3.47 2.64 4.78
C TYR A 70 3.02 1.26 5.25
N PHE A 71 1.98 1.25 6.09
CA PHE A 71 1.22 0.06 6.45
C PHE A 71 -0.12 0.15 5.74
N ALA A 72 -0.27 -0.59 4.64
CA ALA A 72 -1.50 -0.59 3.87
C ALA A 72 -2.48 -1.64 4.42
N GLU A 73 -3.67 -1.18 4.72
CA GLU A 73 -4.84 -2.01 5.03
C GLU A 73 -5.75 -2.02 3.81
N VAL A 74 -6.01 -3.21 3.28
CA VAL A 74 -6.65 -3.42 1.99
C VAL A 74 -8.02 -4.09 2.17
N LYS A 75 -9.07 -3.48 1.64
CA LYS A 75 -10.41 -4.02 1.64
C LYS A 75 -10.96 -4.07 0.21
N SER A 76 -11.62 -5.15 -0.16
CA SER A 76 -12.26 -5.24 -1.48
C SER A 76 -13.43 -4.27 -1.65
N ARG A 77 -14.13 -3.95 -0.57
CA ARG A 77 -15.33 -3.08 -0.57
C ARG A 77 -15.09 -1.79 0.19
N GLN A 78 -15.55 -1.70 1.43
CA GLN A 78 -15.44 -0.49 2.25
C GLN A 78 -14.04 -0.35 2.84
N ILE A 79 -13.52 0.85 2.85
CA ILE A 79 -12.29 1.18 3.59
C ILE A 79 -12.52 0.89 5.08
N GLY A 80 -11.53 0.34 5.74
CA GLY A 80 -11.61 0.06 7.17
C GLY A 80 -10.25 -0.29 7.74
N LEU A 81 -10.12 -0.23 9.05
CA LEU A 81 -8.94 -0.66 9.79
C LEU A 81 -9.33 -1.80 10.73
N ASN A 82 -8.62 -2.91 10.67
CA ASN A 82 -8.85 -4.04 11.55
C ASN A 82 -8.58 -3.69 13.02
N GLU A 83 -9.40 -4.21 13.92
CA GLU A 83 -9.27 -3.93 15.37
C GLU A 83 -7.87 -4.18 15.93
N PRO A 84 -7.14 -5.24 15.54
CA PRO A 84 -5.77 -5.45 16.02
C PRO A 84 -4.81 -4.29 15.75
N TRP A 85 -5.05 -3.49 14.72
CA TRP A 85 -4.23 -2.32 14.37
C TRP A 85 -4.69 -1.02 15.05
N GLN A 86 -5.88 -1.03 15.69
CA GLN A 86 -6.42 0.12 16.41
C GLN A 86 -6.11 0.09 17.91
N ASN A 87 -5.82 -1.10 18.46
CA ASN A 87 -5.71 -1.31 19.91
C ASN A 87 -4.24 -1.26 20.38
N PRO A 88 -3.80 -0.17 21.03
CA PRO A 88 -2.42 -0.03 21.51
C PRO A 88 -2.02 -1.10 22.53
N ASN A 89 -2.96 -1.64 23.31
CA ASN A 89 -2.68 -2.71 24.28
C ASN A 89 -2.26 -4.03 23.61
N LYS A 90 -2.49 -4.18 22.30
CA LYS A 90 -2.03 -5.34 21.53
C LYS A 90 -0.60 -5.18 21.01
N GLU A 91 -0.03 -3.98 21.04
CA GLU A 91 1.33 -3.66 20.62
C GLU A 91 1.70 -4.14 19.18
N ASN A 92 0.70 -4.29 18.31
CA ASN A 92 0.95 -4.85 16.98
C ASN A 92 1.78 -3.90 16.10
N ILE A 93 1.55 -2.59 16.19
CA ILE A 93 2.36 -1.60 15.47
C ILE A 93 3.79 -1.60 16.00
N ASN A 94 3.98 -1.64 17.33
CA ASN A 94 5.29 -1.73 17.95
C ASN A 94 6.06 -2.96 17.44
N LYS A 95 5.43 -4.13 17.46
CA LYS A 95 6.02 -5.39 16.99
C LYS A 95 6.35 -5.34 15.51
N ALA A 96 5.48 -4.75 14.68
CA ALA A 96 5.76 -4.58 13.26
C ALA A 96 6.97 -3.66 13.04
N LEU A 97 7.05 -2.52 13.72
CA LEU A 97 8.17 -1.59 13.61
C LEU A 97 9.49 -2.21 14.10
N LEU A 98 9.45 -2.98 15.19
CA LEU A 98 10.61 -3.74 15.68
C LEU A 98 11.07 -4.79 14.65
N ALA A 99 10.13 -5.55 14.08
CA ALA A 99 10.45 -6.59 13.10
C ALA A 99 10.99 -6.02 11.78
N ILE A 100 10.55 -4.82 11.38
CA ILE A 100 11.09 -4.11 10.20
C ILE A 100 12.49 -3.56 10.48
N GLY A 101 12.77 -3.16 11.74
CA GLY A 101 14.10 -2.75 12.18
C GLY A 101 14.57 -1.39 11.67
N ILE A 102 13.65 -0.44 11.41
CA ILE A 102 14.02 0.89 10.92
C ILE A 102 14.45 1.86 12.02
N PHE A 103 14.11 1.58 13.27
CA PHE A 103 14.47 2.42 14.43
C PHE A 103 15.56 1.75 15.27
N GLU A 104 16.56 2.52 15.67
CA GLU A 104 17.71 2.06 16.45
C GLU A 104 17.41 1.88 17.94
N SER A 105 16.25 2.35 18.44
CA SER A 105 15.91 2.28 19.86
C SER A 105 14.43 1.98 20.09
N GLU A 106 14.13 1.25 21.17
CA GLU A 106 12.76 0.96 21.59
C GLU A 106 11.95 2.22 21.85
N LYS A 107 12.59 3.27 22.37
CA LYS A 107 11.93 4.56 22.58
C LYS A 107 11.40 5.14 21.28
N ARG A 108 12.20 5.15 20.21
CA ARG A 108 11.73 5.66 18.88
C ARG A 108 10.67 4.77 18.27
N VAL A 109 10.72 3.47 18.50
CA VAL A 109 9.64 2.56 18.12
C VAL A 109 8.35 2.93 18.84
N GLN A 110 8.43 3.17 20.17
CA GLN A 110 7.25 3.55 20.97
C GLN A 110 6.69 4.89 20.51
N ASP A 111 7.52 5.92 20.33
CA ASP A 111 7.09 7.24 19.87
C ASP A 111 6.38 7.15 18.50
N ALA A 112 6.90 6.34 17.59
CA ALA A 112 6.29 6.12 16.27
C ALA A 112 4.99 5.31 16.36
N ALA A 113 4.95 4.27 17.17
CA ALA A 113 3.75 3.46 17.37
C ALA A 113 2.62 4.27 18.02
N ASP A 114 2.92 5.07 19.04
CA ASP A 114 1.94 5.94 19.70
C ASP A 114 1.35 6.94 18.70
N ALA A 115 2.16 7.56 17.85
CA ALA A 115 1.68 8.46 16.82
C ALA A 115 0.78 7.73 15.80
N LEU A 116 1.18 6.53 15.38
CA LEU A 116 0.37 5.73 14.44
C LEU A 116 -0.96 5.28 15.07
N TYR A 117 -1.00 4.91 16.35
CA TYR A 117 -2.24 4.60 17.05
C TYR A 117 -3.14 5.83 17.23
N ASN A 118 -2.55 7.02 17.48
CA ASN A 118 -3.29 8.22 17.78
C ASN A 118 -3.78 8.97 16.53
N SER A 119 -3.04 8.93 15.42
CA SER A 119 -3.37 9.70 14.21
C SER A 119 -3.15 8.96 12.91
N GLY A 120 -2.57 7.76 12.95
CA GLY A 120 -2.20 7.00 11.78
C GLY A 120 -0.97 7.53 11.04
N ILE A 121 -0.32 8.59 11.56
CA ILE A 121 0.82 9.26 10.91
C ILE A 121 1.89 9.58 11.96
N TYR A 122 3.14 9.23 11.64
CA TYR A 122 4.33 9.64 12.35
C TYR A 122 5.27 10.39 11.40
N ASP A 123 5.53 11.65 11.69
CA ASP A 123 6.50 12.48 10.94
C ASP A 123 7.71 12.79 11.81
N GLY A 124 8.53 11.77 12.05
CA GLY A 124 9.74 11.87 12.86
C GLY A 124 10.94 12.44 12.09
N GLU A 125 12.04 12.60 12.79
CA GLU A 125 13.28 13.16 12.21
C GLU A 125 13.84 12.30 11.06
N LEU A 126 13.91 10.97 11.25
CA LEU A 126 14.57 10.04 10.34
C LEU A 126 13.61 9.39 9.34
N TYR A 127 12.35 9.16 9.74
CA TYR A 127 11.35 8.44 8.95
C TYR A 127 10.01 9.16 9.00
N TYR A 128 9.30 9.05 7.88
CA TYR A 128 7.86 9.29 7.80
C TYR A 128 7.15 7.92 7.79
N CYS A 129 6.25 7.68 8.73
CA CYS A 129 5.46 6.45 8.77
C CYS A 129 3.98 6.79 8.69
N SER A 130 3.21 6.04 7.93
CA SER A 130 1.76 6.25 7.81
C SER A 130 1.01 4.95 7.61
N LEU A 131 -0.19 4.88 8.16
CA LEU A 131 -1.19 3.95 7.66
C LEU A 131 -1.61 4.39 6.25
N LEU A 132 -2.17 3.45 5.48
CA LEU A 132 -2.74 3.68 4.15
C LEU A 132 -4.00 2.83 4.02
N PHE A 133 -5.13 3.46 3.72
CA PHE A 133 -6.39 2.74 3.56
C PHE A 133 -6.73 2.59 2.08
N ILE A 134 -6.96 1.34 1.65
CA ILE A 134 -7.32 1.01 0.27
C ILE A 134 -8.66 0.30 0.24
N GLY A 135 -9.58 0.75 -0.61
CA GLY A 135 -10.90 0.15 -0.76
C GLY A 135 -11.69 0.70 -1.94
N ASN A 136 -12.99 0.38 -2.00
CA ASN A 136 -13.85 0.83 -3.09
C ASN A 136 -14.61 2.12 -2.75
N VAL A 137 -15.06 2.27 -1.51
CA VAL A 137 -15.85 3.41 -1.02
C VAL A 137 -15.44 3.81 0.39
N ASP A 138 -15.64 5.08 0.73
CA ASP A 138 -15.28 5.70 2.02
C ASP A 138 -16.45 5.64 3.04
N GLU A 139 -17.34 4.69 2.91
CA GLU A 139 -18.44 4.47 3.84
C GLU A 139 -18.03 3.59 5.04
N GLY A 140 -16.72 3.36 5.18
CA GLY A 140 -16.16 2.54 6.24
C GLY A 140 -16.16 3.24 7.60
N ASN A 141 -16.19 2.43 8.66
CA ASN A 141 -16.11 2.91 10.03
C ASN A 141 -14.66 3.16 10.43
N ILE A 142 -14.06 4.23 9.87
CA ILE A 142 -12.72 4.67 10.26
C ILE A 142 -12.87 5.69 11.38
N PRO A 143 -12.22 5.47 12.55
CA PRO A 143 -12.24 6.43 13.64
C PRO A 143 -11.73 7.81 13.20
N PRO A 144 -12.35 8.92 13.70
CA PRO A 144 -12.01 10.28 13.27
C PRO A 144 -10.55 10.68 13.46
N GLN A 145 -9.85 10.07 14.41
CA GLN A 145 -8.41 10.31 14.60
C GLN A 145 -7.55 9.98 13.37
N TYR A 146 -8.06 9.17 12.42
CA TYR A 146 -7.37 8.79 11.19
C TYR A 146 -7.79 9.61 9.95
N ASP A 147 -8.44 10.75 10.13
CA ASP A 147 -8.89 11.60 9.01
C ASP A 147 -7.73 12.12 8.13
N GLY A 148 -6.53 12.25 8.71
CA GLY A 148 -5.32 12.64 7.98
C GLY A 148 -4.66 11.52 7.18
N VAL A 149 -5.06 10.26 7.38
CA VAL A 149 -4.47 9.09 6.71
C VAL A 149 -4.89 9.04 5.24
N PRO A 150 -3.97 8.77 4.31
CA PRO A 150 -4.30 8.64 2.90
C PRO A 150 -5.33 7.53 2.65
N ARG A 151 -6.35 7.85 1.85
CA ARG A 151 -7.41 6.93 1.41
C ARG A 151 -7.35 6.82 -0.11
N ILE A 152 -7.13 5.62 -0.62
CA ILE A 152 -6.97 5.39 -2.05
C ILE A 152 -8.03 4.39 -2.53
N PHE A 153 -8.75 4.77 -3.57
CA PHE A 153 -9.85 3.96 -4.10
C PHE A 153 -9.41 3.10 -5.27
N TRP A 154 -10.05 1.95 -5.45
CA TRP A 154 -9.72 1.00 -6.52
C TRP A 154 -9.77 1.62 -7.90
N GLY A 155 -10.78 2.42 -8.21
CA GLY A 155 -10.87 3.10 -9.50
C GLY A 155 -9.66 3.98 -9.79
N HIS A 156 -9.13 4.68 -8.76
CA HIS A 156 -7.91 5.48 -8.87
C HIS A 156 -6.68 4.60 -9.12
N ILE A 157 -6.51 3.52 -8.32
CA ILE A 157 -5.38 2.57 -8.47
C ILE A 157 -5.35 1.96 -9.87
N ILE A 158 -6.51 1.51 -10.37
CA ILE A 158 -6.65 0.89 -11.69
C ILE A 158 -6.30 1.89 -12.79
N LYS A 159 -6.83 3.11 -12.71
CA LYS A 159 -6.50 4.19 -13.66
C LYS A 159 -5.01 4.53 -13.65
N PHE A 160 -4.41 4.64 -12.46
CA PHE A 160 -2.98 4.90 -12.31
C PHE A 160 -2.15 3.78 -12.94
N ALA A 161 -2.46 2.51 -12.65
CA ALA A 161 -1.75 1.35 -13.21
C ALA A 161 -1.85 1.32 -14.74
N HIS A 162 -3.05 1.53 -15.30
CA HIS A 162 -3.27 1.61 -16.74
C HIS A 162 -2.40 2.69 -17.39
N CYS A 163 -2.43 3.92 -16.87
CA CYS A 163 -1.62 5.03 -17.37
C CYS A 163 -0.11 4.73 -17.29
N ARG A 164 0.33 4.10 -16.19
CA ARG A 164 1.74 3.74 -15.98
C ARG A 164 2.21 2.69 -16.98
N PHE A 165 1.46 1.60 -17.15
CA PHE A 165 1.82 0.55 -18.10
C PHE A 165 1.79 1.05 -19.55
N ARG A 166 0.76 1.81 -19.94
CA ARG A 166 0.69 2.39 -21.29
C ARG A 166 1.84 3.34 -21.60
N LYS A 167 2.21 4.19 -20.65
CA LYS A 167 3.29 5.16 -20.82
C LYS A 167 4.65 4.49 -21.09
N PHE A 168 4.84 3.28 -20.59
CA PHE A 168 6.11 2.56 -20.63
C PHE A 168 6.02 1.18 -21.30
N VAL A 169 4.99 0.96 -22.13
CA VAL A 169 4.71 -0.34 -22.75
C VAL A 169 5.93 -0.90 -23.50
N ASN A 170 6.56 -0.09 -24.35
CA ASN A 170 7.72 -0.52 -25.14
C ASN A 170 8.99 -0.78 -24.31
N ILE A 171 9.14 -0.10 -23.19
CA ILE A 171 10.31 -0.30 -22.29
C ILE A 171 10.12 -1.53 -21.43
N LYS A 172 8.88 -1.83 -21.07
CA LYS A 172 8.55 -2.93 -20.15
C LYS A 172 8.32 -4.25 -20.88
N SER A 173 8.09 -4.25 -22.19
CA SER A 173 7.89 -5.48 -22.98
C SER A 173 9.10 -6.40 -22.99
N ASP A 174 10.31 -5.85 -22.97
CA ASP A 174 11.54 -6.59 -23.17
C ASP A 174 12.16 -7.16 -21.88
N ASN A 175 11.67 -6.69 -20.71
CA ASN A 175 12.22 -7.06 -19.40
C ASN A 175 11.10 -7.50 -18.43
N GLN A 176 10.51 -8.64 -18.70
CA GLN A 176 9.41 -9.17 -17.89
C GLN A 176 9.88 -9.93 -16.65
N GLN A 177 10.39 -9.24 -15.65
CA GLN A 177 10.66 -9.82 -14.32
C GLN A 177 9.48 -9.59 -13.35
N TRP A 178 8.24 -9.84 -13.81
CA TRP A 178 7.06 -9.60 -13.01
C TRP A 178 6.49 -10.92 -12.49
N ASP A 179 5.88 -10.84 -11.30
CA ASP A 179 4.99 -11.90 -10.82
C ASP A 179 3.74 -12.01 -11.72
N ASP A 180 2.92 -13.02 -11.47
CA ASP A 180 1.75 -13.30 -12.31
C ASP A 180 0.69 -12.17 -12.24
N ALA A 181 0.56 -11.47 -11.11
CA ALA A 181 -0.32 -10.32 -10.99
C ALA A 181 0.15 -9.15 -11.86
N GLY A 182 1.44 -8.86 -11.85
CA GLY A 182 2.05 -7.84 -12.71
C GLY A 182 1.95 -8.17 -14.18
N LYS A 183 2.21 -9.42 -14.56
CA LYS A 183 2.01 -9.90 -15.95
C LYS A 183 0.56 -9.73 -16.38
N LYS A 184 -0.40 -10.06 -15.50
CA LYS A 184 -1.83 -9.90 -15.79
C LYS A 184 -2.21 -8.44 -16.01
N LEU A 185 -1.78 -7.53 -15.13
CA LEU A 185 -2.03 -6.09 -15.26
C LEU A 185 -1.47 -5.53 -16.59
N TYR A 186 -0.25 -5.96 -16.94
CA TYR A 186 0.38 -5.54 -18.19
C TYR A 186 -0.35 -6.09 -19.42
N SER A 187 -0.69 -7.38 -19.47
CA SER A 187 -1.41 -7.97 -20.58
C SER A 187 -2.77 -7.31 -20.79
N LEU A 188 -3.53 -7.06 -19.72
CA LEU A 188 -4.78 -6.34 -19.80
C LEU A 188 -4.63 -4.93 -20.37
N THR A 189 -3.50 -4.26 -20.08
CA THR A 189 -3.21 -2.93 -20.65
C THR A 189 -2.92 -3.01 -22.16
N ALA A 190 -2.29 -4.09 -22.63
CA ALA A 190 -2.05 -4.30 -24.06
C ALA A 190 -3.34 -4.67 -24.81
N ASP A 191 -4.21 -5.48 -24.17
CA ASP A 191 -5.45 -5.98 -24.76
C ASP A 191 -6.57 -4.90 -24.79
N HIS A 192 -6.59 -4.01 -23.78
CA HIS A 192 -7.64 -3.01 -23.59
C HIS A 192 -7.08 -1.58 -23.58
N HIS A 193 -7.23 -0.89 -24.70
CA HIS A 193 -6.83 0.52 -24.82
C HIS A 193 -7.80 1.48 -24.10
N ASN A 194 -9.07 1.09 -23.98
CA ASN A 194 -10.10 1.84 -23.27
C ASN A 194 -9.99 1.59 -21.75
N LEU A 195 -9.96 2.67 -20.97
CA LEU A 195 -9.85 2.60 -19.51
C LEU A 195 -11.03 1.85 -18.87
N GLN A 196 -12.24 2.01 -19.38
CA GLN A 196 -13.44 1.38 -18.82
C GLN A 196 -13.41 -0.15 -18.98
N GLU A 197 -12.99 -0.63 -20.14
CA GLU A 197 -12.81 -2.06 -20.41
C GLU A 197 -11.68 -2.62 -19.53
N TYR A 198 -10.55 -1.92 -19.49
CA TYR A 198 -9.43 -2.29 -18.61
C TYR A 198 -9.87 -2.37 -17.16
N GLU A 199 -10.59 -1.37 -16.63
CA GLU A 199 -11.09 -1.36 -15.26
C GLU A 199 -12.00 -2.56 -14.98
N THR A 200 -12.92 -2.86 -15.90
CA THR A 200 -13.83 -4.01 -15.77
C THR A 200 -13.07 -5.33 -15.64
N GLU A 201 -12.07 -5.53 -16.51
CA GLU A 201 -11.28 -6.75 -16.50
C GLU A 201 -10.34 -6.87 -15.29
N VAL A 202 -9.74 -5.76 -14.85
CA VAL A 202 -8.94 -5.74 -13.63
C VAL A 202 -9.80 -6.06 -12.40
N ARG A 203 -10.98 -5.44 -12.28
CA ARG A 203 -11.91 -5.75 -11.18
C ARG A 203 -12.27 -7.23 -11.14
N ARG A 204 -12.59 -7.81 -12.29
CA ARG A 204 -12.88 -9.25 -12.42
C ARG A 204 -11.67 -10.11 -12.02
N ALA A 205 -10.47 -9.78 -12.51
CA ALA A 205 -9.26 -10.55 -12.27
C ALA A 205 -8.83 -10.54 -10.80
N PHE A 206 -9.04 -9.41 -10.10
CA PHE A 206 -8.60 -9.18 -8.71
C PHE A 206 -9.74 -9.29 -7.67
N GLY A 207 -10.90 -9.81 -8.05
CA GLY A 207 -12.00 -10.05 -7.12
C GLY A 207 -12.60 -8.78 -6.50
N LEU A 208 -12.55 -7.67 -7.21
CA LEU A 208 -13.09 -6.38 -6.77
C LEU A 208 -14.57 -6.25 -7.17
N PRO A 209 -15.37 -5.48 -6.41
CA PRO A 209 -16.74 -5.18 -6.79
C PRO A 209 -16.77 -4.40 -8.11
N PRO A 210 -17.86 -4.52 -8.91
CA PRO A 210 -18.03 -3.69 -10.11
C PRO A 210 -18.01 -2.21 -9.76
N THR A 211 -17.77 -1.37 -10.77
CA THR A 211 -17.95 0.08 -10.63
C THR A 211 -19.42 0.37 -10.32
N ALA A 212 -19.66 1.20 -9.33
CA ALA A 212 -21.01 1.68 -9.01
C ALA A 212 -21.53 2.58 -10.12
#